data_55d7434252ba402c7c34227e446e704e
#
_entry.id   55d7434252ba402c7c34227e446e704e
#
_cell.length_a   1.000
_cell.length_b   1.000
_cell.length_c   1.000
_cell.angle_alpha   90.00
_cell.angle_beta   90.00
_cell.angle_gamma   90.00
#
_symmetry.space_group_name_H-M   'P 1'
#
loop_
_entity.id
_entity.type
_entity.pdbx_description
1 polymer ?
#
loop_
_entity_poly.entity_id
_entity_poly.type
_entity_poly.pdbx_seq_one_letter_code
_entity_poly.pdbx_strand_id
1 'polypeptide(L)'
;KPYWPSSKKAQKKVQEGRLKIAKTIREKLGDDFIILGNTNYEKDKSIHKYMNGVFLEFWKEKNQGGYSCKKISEMEDVIKFHDQHLSEPRIIAVDVWRITKKFSGREWDKGLGHVITLIEKDRRSPENIKFAKLFAAMAMVIPENGYISYVDNNWERFPDHLGVYHDFYNIDLGKAISNGVEITEGLAYKKYEKGLIAYNHTKFKYIIKFKDGKKVEVGPLEGIFVNDN
;
A
#
# COMPACT_ATOMS: atom_id res chain seq x y z
N LYS A 1 1.27 -13.64 21.04
CA LYS A 1 0.21 -12.93 21.79
C LYS A 1 -0.02 -11.61 21.08
N PRO A 2 -1.28 -11.16 20.87
CA PRO A 2 -1.52 -9.87 20.24
C PRO A 2 -0.93 -8.76 21.11
N TYR A 3 -0.22 -7.83 20.48
CA TYR A 3 0.28 -6.60 21.13
C TYR A 3 -0.85 -5.69 21.63
N TRP A 4 -2.07 -5.98 21.23
CA TRP A 4 -3.23 -5.18 21.58
C TRP A 4 -3.89 -5.68 22.86
N PRO A 5 -4.24 -4.81 23.79
CA PRO A 5 -4.89 -5.22 25.03
C PRO A 5 -6.22 -5.91 24.78
N SER A 6 -6.47 -7.02 25.46
CA SER A 6 -7.69 -7.81 25.28
C SER A 6 -8.95 -7.16 25.88
N SER A 7 -8.81 -6.27 26.88
CA SER A 7 -9.94 -5.63 27.52
C SER A 7 -10.30 -4.27 26.89
N LYS A 8 -11.58 -3.97 26.72
CA LYS A 8 -12.06 -2.67 26.23
C LYS A 8 -11.52 -1.48 27.05
N LYS A 9 -11.41 -1.64 28.38
CA LYS A 9 -10.86 -0.61 29.27
C LYS A 9 -9.40 -0.31 28.95
N ALA A 10 -8.59 -1.34 28.69
CA ALA A 10 -7.20 -1.16 28.34
C ALA A 10 -7.02 -0.59 26.93
N GLN A 11 -7.86 -1.01 25.95
CA GLN A 11 -7.90 -0.42 24.61
C GLN A 11 -8.21 1.07 24.65
N LYS A 12 -9.22 1.49 25.45
CA LYS A 12 -9.56 2.91 25.64
C LYS A 12 -8.37 3.70 26.21
N LYS A 13 -7.67 3.19 27.21
CA LYS A 13 -6.47 3.86 27.77
C LYS A 13 -5.35 4.00 26.73
N VAL A 14 -5.14 3.01 25.87
CA VAL A 14 -4.16 3.12 24.78
C VAL A 14 -4.56 4.20 23.79
N GLN A 15 -5.84 4.26 23.38
CA GLN A 15 -6.34 5.32 22.50
C GLN A 15 -6.21 6.72 23.12
N GLU A 16 -6.57 6.88 24.39
CA GLU A 16 -6.38 8.14 25.15
C GLU A 16 -4.89 8.53 25.19
N GLY A 17 -3.98 7.59 25.41
CA GLY A 17 -2.54 7.81 25.40
C GLY A 17 -2.03 8.25 24.02
N ARG A 18 -2.44 7.57 22.95
CA ARG A 18 -2.11 7.95 21.55
C ARG A 18 -2.60 9.36 21.23
N LEU A 19 -3.84 9.69 21.59
CA LEU A 19 -4.41 11.01 21.40
C LEU A 19 -3.60 12.09 22.12
N LYS A 20 -3.24 11.85 23.39
CA LYS A 20 -2.41 12.76 24.18
C LYS A 20 -1.05 12.99 23.52
N ILE A 21 -0.39 11.93 23.06
CA ILE A 21 0.91 12.03 22.37
C ILE A 21 0.79 12.85 21.10
N ALA A 22 -0.14 12.51 20.19
CA ALA A 22 -0.33 13.21 18.93
C ALA A 22 -0.63 14.70 19.14
N LYS A 23 -1.53 15.02 20.08
CA LYS A 23 -1.85 16.39 20.48
C LYS A 23 -0.63 17.14 21.02
N THR A 24 0.10 16.54 21.95
CA THR A 24 1.28 17.17 22.56
C THR A 24 2.40 17.44 21.53
N ILE A 25 2.61 16.52 20.59
CA ILE A 25 3.58 16.72 19.50
C ILE A 25 3.16 17.91 18.64
N ARG A 26 1.90 17.94 18.20
CA ARG A 26 1.35 19.03 17.38
C ARG A 26 1.45 20.40 18.09
N GLU A 27 1.08 20.47 19.36
CA GLU A 27 1.16 21.69 20.17
C GLU A 27 2.60 22.21 20.33
N LYS A 28 3.59 21.30 20.40
CA LYS A 28 4.99 21.67 20.56
C LYS A 28 5.71 22.02 19.26
N LEU A 29 5.37 21.36 18.17
CA LEU A 29 6.08 21.48 16.89
C LEU A 29 5.38 22.41 15.90
N GLY A 30 4.11 22.78 16.16
CA GLY A 30 3.33 23.66 15.27
C GLY A 30 2.73 22.94 14.06
N ASP A 31 1.96 23.67 13.26
CA ASP A 31 1.18 23.10 12.15
C ASP A 31 2.02 22.79 10.90
N ASP A 32 3.17 23.44 10.74
CA ASP A 32 4.08 23.21 9.61
C ASP A 32 4.88 21.91 9.71
N PHE A 33 4.87 21.27 10.89
CA PHE A 33 5.59 20.02 11.10
C PHE A 33 4.80 18.82 10.61
N ILE A 34 5.39 18.02 9.72
CA ILE A 34 4.76 16.80 9.19
C ILE A 34 4.84 15.68 10.22
N ILE A 35 3.69 15.18 10.64
CA ILE A 35 3.57 14.09 11.62
C ILE A 35 2.93 12.88 10.95
N LEU A 36 3.65 11.75 10.91
CA LEU A 36 3.16 10.47 10.44
C LEU A 36 3.11 9.47 11.61
N GLY A 37 2.06 8.65 11.63
CA GLY A 37 1.91 7.57 12.61
C GLY A 37 1.85 6.20 11.94
N ASN A 38 2.37 5.18 12.62
CA ASN A 38 2.21 3.80 12.17
C ASN A 38 0.83 3.29 12.60
N THR A 39 0.10 2.76 11.62
CA THR A 39 -1.15 2.03 11.84
C THR A 39 -1.28 0.94 10.79
N ASN A 40 -2.12 -0.06 11.01
CA ASN A 40 -2.31 -1.14 10.05
C ASN A 40 -3.73 -1.05 9.46
N TYR A 41 -4.65 -1.90 9.91
CA TYR A 41 -6.05 -1.91 9.47
C TYR A 41 -6.98 -1.09 10.38
N GLU A 42 -6.44 -0.36 11.35
CA GLU A 42 -7.23 0.41 12.30
C GLU A 42 -7.83 1.65 11.64
N LYS A 43 -9.14 1.83 11.79
CA LYS A 43 -9.88 3.01 11.34
C LYS A 43 -10.23 3.90 12.54
N ASP A 44 -9.23 4.44 13.24
CA ASP A 44 -9.40 5.37 14.36
C ASP A 44 -9.08 6.80 13.94
N LYS A 45 -10.12 7.62 13.82
CA LYS A 45 -9.97 9.03 13.43
C LYS A 45 -9.68 9.99 14.58
N SER A 46 -9.60 9.51 15.81
CA SER A 46 -9.46 10.38 16.99
C SER A 46 -8.18 11.23 16.97
N ILE A 47 -7.12 10.73 16.35
CA ILE A 47 -5.82 11.39 16.25
C ILE A 47 -5.59 12.13 14.93
N HIS A 48 -6.43 11.93 13.90
CA HIS A 48 -6.19 12.42 12.53
C HIS A 48 -6.01 13.94 12.45
N LYS A 49 -6.76 14.71 13.22
CA LYS A 49 -6.64 16.18 13.25
C LYS A 49 -5.28 16.71 13.75
N TYR A 50 -4.45 15.84 14.30
CA TYR A 50 -3.10 16.19 14.76
C TYR A 50 -2.01 15.60 13.87
N MET A 51 -2.39 14.85 12.83
CA MET A 51 -1.46 14.09 11.98
C MET A 51 -1.70 14.41 10.50
N ASN A 52 -0.61 14.46 9.75
CA ASN A 52 -0.62 14.64 8.29
C ASN A 52 -0.64 13.31 7.56
N GLY A 53 -0.16 12.23 8.18
CA GLY A 53 -0.05 10.98 7.47
C GLY A 53 -0.03 9.75 8.35
N VAL A 54 -0.15 8.62 7.65
CA VAL A 54 -0.06 7.28 8.25
C VAL A 54 0.85 6.39 7.42
N PHE A 55 1.55 5.50 8.14
CA PHE A 55 2.25 4.36 7.58
C PHE A 55 1.35 3.13 7.77
N LEU A 56 0.87 2.55 6.66
CA LEU A 56 -0.05 1.42 6.61
C LEU A 56 0.72 0.16 6.26
N GLU A 57 0.95 -0.70 7.23
CA GLU A 57 1.59 -1.98 7.03
C GLU A 57 0.53 -3.06 6.73
N PHE A 58 0.54 -3.58 5.51
CA PHE A 58 -0.41 -4.58 5.03
C PHE A 58 0.24 -5.94 4.83
N TRP A 59 -0.27 -6.94 5.53
CA TRP A 59 0.22 -8.31 5.41
C TRP A 59 -0.68 -9.20 4.59
N LYS A 60 -0.07 -10.16 3.92
CA LYS A 60 -0.74 -11.20 3.14
C LYS A 60 -1.56 -12.16 4.00
N GLU A 61 -2.52 -12.81 3.38
CA GLU A 61 -3.34 -13.84 4.05
C GLU A 61 -2.52 -15.11 4.31
N LYS A 62 -2.49 -15.56 5.57
CA LYS A 62 -1.68 -16.73 5.99
C LYS A 62 -2.01 -18.01 5.22
N ASN A 63 -3.28 -18.25 4.95
CA ASN A 63 -3.75 -19.53 4.40
C ASN A 63 -3.69 -19.58 2.87
N GLN A 64 -3.59 -18.45 2.18
CA GLN A 64 -3.64 -18.37 0.72
C GLN A 64 -2.29 -17.99 0.10
N GLY A 65 -1.30 -17.68 0.92
CA GLY A 65 0.04 -17.31 0.43
C GLY A 65 0.09 -15.99 -0.35
N GLY A 66 -1.03 -15.24 -0.44
CA GLY A 66 -1.17 -14.03 -1.23
C GLY A 66 -2.29 -13.13 -0.75
N TYR A 67 -2.99 -12.50 -1.69
CA TYR A 67 -4.06 -11.54 -1.46
C TYR A 67 -5.32 -11.93 -2.20
N SER A 68 -6.45 -12.08 -1.49
CA SER A 68 -7.77 -12.20 -2.11
C SER A 68 -8.31 -10.82 -2.50
N CYS A 69 -9.25 -10.78 -3.46
CA CYS A 69 -9.95 -9.52 -3.80
C CYS A 69 -10.58 -8.88 -2.57
N LYS A 70 -11.17 -9.67 -1.66
CA LYS A 70 -11.74 -9.19 -0.41
C LYS A 70 -10.68 -8.50 0.47
N LYS A 71 -9.50 -9.12 0.60
CA LYS A 71 -8.41 -8.55 1.40
C LYS A 71 -7.91 -7.23 0.82
N ILE A 72 -7.81 -7.15 -0.51
CA ILE A 72 -7.40 -5.92 -1.20
C ILE A 72 -8.49 -4.83 -1.06
N SER A 73 -9.77 -5.19 -1.11
CA SER A 73 -10.88 -4.25 -0.83
C SER A 73 -10.80 -3.69 0.59
N GLU A 74 -10.49 -4.51 1.60
CA GLU A 74 -10.27 -4.04 2.98
C GLU A 74 -9.10 -3.04 3.06
N MET A 75 -8.01 -3.27 2.29
CA MET A 75 -6.87 -2.35 2.22
C MET A 75 -7.27 -1.02 1.56
N GLU A 76 -8.00 -1.08 0.44
CA GLU A 76 -8.55 0.10 -0.24
C GLU A 76 -9.39 0.96 0.69
N ASP A 77 -10.30 0.34 1.44
CA ASP A 77 -11.15 1.01 2.42
C ASP A 77 -10.35 1.70 3.52
N VAL A 78 -9.25 1.10 3.97
CA VAL A 78 -8.37 1.68 4.99
C VAL A 78 -7.64 2.89 4.43
N ILE A 79 -7.10 2.80 3.21
CA ILE A 79 -6.43 3.93 2.54
C ILE A 79 -7.41 5.10 2.37
N LYS A 80 -8.61 4.84 1.80
CA LYS A 80 -9.67 5.85 1.63
C LYS A 80 -10.06 6.50 2.96
N PHE A 81 -10.23 5.68 4.01
CA PHE A 81 -10.59 6.18 5.32
C PHE A 81 -9.57 7.18 5.88
N HIS A 82 -8.28 6.85 5.82
CA HIS A 82 -7.25 7.74 6.34
C HIS A 82 -7.09 8.99 5.47
N ASP A 83 -7.10 8.85 4.14
CA ASP A 83 -7.00 10.00 3.23
C ASP A 83 -8.12 11.02 3.43
N GLN A 84 -9.33 10.58 3.81
CA GLN A 84 -10.47 11.46 4.07
C GLN A 84 -10.41 12.21 5.41
N HIS A 85 -9.62 11.75 6.38
CA HIS A 85 -9.70 12.26 7.75
C HIS A 85 -8.41 12.92 8.26
N LEU A 86 -7.28 12.73 7.61
CA LEU A 86 -5.99 13.33 7.97
C LEU A 86 -5.98 14.84 7.73
N SER A 87 -5.13 15.56 8.46
CA SER A 87 -4.86 16.98 8.22
C SER A 87 -3.94 17.17 7.01
N GLU A 88 -4.09 18.28 6.31
CA GLU A 88 -3.26 18.64 5.16
C GLU A 88 -1.80 18.97 5.57
N PRO A 89 -0.82 18.66 4.70
CA PRO A 89 -0.93 17.81 3.51
C PRO A 89 -1.13 16.35 3.90
N ARG A 90 -2.10 15.68 3.27
CA ARG A 90 -2.41 14.27 3.57
C ARG A 90 -1.40 13.34 2.92
N ILE A 91 -0.82 12.46 3.71
CA ILE A 91 0.23 11.52 3.26
C ILE A 91 -0.14 10.10 3.65
N ILE A 92 -0.22 9.22 2.67
CA ILE A 92 -0.44 7.78 2.90
C ILE A 92 0.79 7.01 2.41
N ALA A 93 1.54 6.47 3.34
CA ALA A 93 2.64 5.55 3.04
C ALA A 93 2.16 4.11 3.22
N VAL A 94 2.16 3.35 2.14
CA VAL A 94 1.68 1.97 2.11
C VAL A 94 2.87 1.02 2.06
N ASP A 95 2.95 0.11 3.01
CA ASP A 95 3.92 -0.96 3.06
C ASP A 95 3.22 -2.31 2.90
N VAL A 96 3.50 -3.03 1.81
CA VAL A 96 2.80 -4.26 1.46
C VAL A 96 3.77 -5.43 1.40
N TRP A 97 3.47 -6.48 2.13
CA TRP A 97 4.29 -7.68 2.18
C TRP A 97 4.17 -8.48 0.89
N ARG A 98 5.29 -8.69 0.19
CA ARG A 98 5.30 -9.50 -1.02
C ARG A 98 4.92 -10.95 -0.74
N ILE A 99 4.46 -11.65 -1.76
CA ILE A 99 4.25 -13.09 -1.70
C ILE A 99 5.61 -13.78 -1.64
N THR A 100 5.80 -14.62 -0.63
CA THR A 100 7.04 -15.34 -0.39
C THR A 100 6.85 -16.84 -0.54
N LYS A 101 7.72 -17.48 -1.30
CA LYS A 101 7.82 -18.95 -1.33
C LYS A 101 8.51 -19.44 -0.08
N LYS A 102 8.04 -20.57 0.46
CA LYS A 102 8.76 -21.29 1.51
C LYS A 102 9.87 -22.10 0.87
N PHE A 103 11.08 -21.94 1.37
CA PHE A 103 12.21 -22.76 0.97
C PHE A 103 12.31 -24.00 1.86
N SER A 104 12.65 -25.14 1.25
CA SER A 104 12.85 -26.40 1.99
C SER A 104 14.16 -26.38 2.78
N GLY A 105 14.28 -27.23 3.79
CA GLY A 105 15.54 -27.42 4.51
C GLY A 105 16.71 -27.76 3.58
N ARG A 106 16.48 -28.57 2.53
CA ARG A 106 17.49 -28.92 1.52
C ARG A 106 18.07 -27.73 0.76
N GLU A 107 17.31 -26.66 0.59
CA GLU A 107 17.81 -25.44 -0.07
C GLU A 107 18.70 -24.65 0.87
N TRP A 108 18.40 -24.64 2.15
CA TRP A 108 19.24 -24.05 3.18
C TRP A 108 20.57 -24.81 3.34
N ASP A 109 20.56 -26.12 3.19
CA ASP A 109 21.78 -26.96 3.24
C ASP A 109 22.78 -26.64 2.12
N LYS A 110 22.32 -26.03 1.01
CA LYS A 110 23.18 -25.55 -0.08
C LYS A 110 23.89 -24.22 0.22
N GLY A 111 23.64 -23.65 1.38
CA GLY A 111 24.29 -22.42 1.84
C GLY A 111 23.51 -21.12 1.54
N LEU A 112 23.91 -20.07 2.25
CA LEU A 112 23.23 -18.77 2.23
C LEU A 112 23.19 -18.13 0.84
N GLY A 113 24.28 -18.24 0.05
CA GLY A 113 24.35 -17.69 -1.31
C GLY A 113 23.30 -18.28 -2.24
N HIS A 114 23.05 -19.60 -2.14
CA HIS A 114 22.00 -20.26 -2.91
C HIS A 114 20.61 -19.72 -2.53
N VAL A 115 20.35 -19.59 -1.24
CA VAL A 115 19.04 -19.09 -0.74
C VAL A 115 18.82 -17.63 -1.17
N ILE A 116 19.84 -16.77 -1.12
CA ILE A 116 19.74 -15.38 -1.61
C ILE A 116 19.35 -15.36 -3.09
N THR A 117 19.96 -16.21 -3.92
CA THR A 117 19.61 -16.31 -5.35
C THR A 117 18.16 -16.70 -5.57
N LEU A 118 17.63 -17.64 -4.77
CA LEU A 118 16.24 -18.05 -4.83
C LEU A 118 15.29 -16.91 -4.41
N ILE A 119 15.65 -16.15 -3.39
CA ILE A 119 14.89 -14.99 -2.92
C ILE A 119 14.83 -13.90 -4.00
N GLU A 120 15.95 -13.57 -4.62
CA GLU A 120 15.98 -12.59 -5.72
C GLU A 120 15.11 -13.02 -6.90
N LYS A 121 15.16 -14.30 -7.26
CA LYS A 121 14.28 -14.88 -8.28
C LYS A 121 12.80 -14.79 -7.88
N ASP A 122 12.46 -15.06 -6.63
CA ASP A 122 11.11 -14.99 -6.12
C ASP A 122 10.59 -13.55 -6.08
N ARG A 123 11.42 -12.59 -5.65
CA ARG A 123 11.10 -11.14 -5.68
C ARG A 123 10.70 -10.65 -7.07
N ARG A 124 11.35 -11.17 -8.11
CA ARG A 124 11.12 -10.82 -9.53
C ARG A 124 10.19 -11.80 -10.25
N SER A 125 9.47 -12.64 -9.53
CA SER A 125 8.47 -13.52 -10.15
C SER A 125 7.35 -12.70 -10.79
N PRO A 126 6.74 -13.19 -11.89
CA PRO A 126 5.62 -12.50 -12.53
C PRO A 126 4.49 -12.15 -11.56
N GLU A 127 4.23 -13.02 -10.61
CA GLU A 127 3.20 -12.82 -9.58
C GLU A 127 3.56 -11.65 -8.65
N ASN A 128 4.80 -11.60 -8.15
CA ASN A 128 5.25 -10.49 -7.30
C ASN A 128 5.30 -9.17 -8.07
N ILE A 129 5.72 -9.17 -9.34
CA ILE A 129 5.69 -7.97 -10.18
C ILE A 129 4.25 -7.49 -10.39
N LYS A 130 3.31 -8.41 -10.61
CA LYS A 130 1.88 -8.10 -10.77
C LYS A 130 1.31 -7.42 -9.53
N PHE A 131 1.53 -7.98 -8.36
CA PHE A 131 1.06 -7.38 -7.11
C PHE A 131 1.78 -6.08 -6.76
N ALA A 132 3.09 -5.98 -7.03
CA ALA A 132 3.82 -4.73 -6.85
C ALA A 132 3.20 -3.61 -7.69
N LYS A 133 2.88 -3.86 -8.98
CA LYS A 133 2.17 -2.90 -9.85
C LYS A 133 0.78 -2.55 -9.33
N LEU A 134 0.00 -3.55 -8.89
CA LEU A 134 -1.34 -3.33 -8.37
C LEU A 134 -1.33 -2.41 -7.15
N PHE A 135 -0.51 -2.74 -6.14
CA PHE A 135 -0.44 -1.95 -4.92
C PHE A 135 0.20 -0.57 -5.14
N ALA A 136 1.19 -0.47 -6.03
CA ALA A 136 1.73 0.83 -6.42
C ALA A 136 0.67 1.70 -7.10
N ALA A 137 -0.12 1.14 -8.01
CA ALA A 137 -1.23 1.85 -8.64
C ALA A 137 -2.29 2.29 -7.61
N MET A 138 -2.67 1.42 -6.67
CA MET A 138 -3.60 1.79 -5.58
C MET A 138 -3.04 2.93 -4.72
N ALA A 139 -1.77 2.86 -4.31
CA ALA A 139 -1.13 3.89 -3.52
C ALA A 139 -1.02 5.24 -4.24
N MET A 140 -0.92 5.25 -5.57
CA MET A 140 -0.82 6.47 -6.38
C MET A 140 -2.18 7.02 -6.81
N VAL A 141 -3.21 6.18 -6.89
CA VAL A 141 -4.54 6.57 -7.39
C VAL A 141 -5.46 7.02 -6.26
N ILE A 142 -5.49 6.28 -5.14
CA ILE A 142 -6.47 6.49 -4.09
C ILE A 142 -6.18 7.77 -3.30
N PRO A 143 -5.02 7.96 -2.66
CA PRO A 143 -4.76 9.13 -1.85
C PRO A 143 -4.31 10.34 -2.68
N GLU A 144 -4.36 11.50 -2.05
CA GLU A 144 -3.77 12.72 -2.61
C GLU A 144 -2.26 12.55 -2.80
N ASN A 145 -1.53 12.23 -1.74
CA ASN A 145 -0.09 11.98 -1.75
C ASN A 145 0.18 10.55 -1.23
N GLY A 146 0.45 9.65 -2.16
CA GLY A 146 0.69 8.24 -1.87
C GLY A 146 2.13 7.81 -2.07
N TYR A 147 2.60 6.94 -1.20
CA TYR A 147 3.91 6.29 -1.27
C TYR A 147 3.73 4.79 -1.10
N ILE A 148 4.58 4.01 -1.75
CA ILE A 148 4.52 2.56 -1.73
C ILE A 148 5.87 1.93 -1.44
N SER A 149 5.87 0.92 -0.59
CA SER A 149 6.94 -0.05 -0.45
C SER A 149 6.35 -1.45 -0.59
N TYR A 150 6.84 -2.23 -1.56
CA TYR A 150 6.50 -3.65 -1.71
C TYR A 150 7.69 -4.47 -1.23
N VAL A 151 7.56 -5.11 -0.07
CA VAL A 151 8.69 -5.50 0.75
C VAL A 151 8.71 -6.98 1.11
N ASP A 152 9.90 -7.45 1.44
CA ASP A 152 10.04 -8.71 2.16
C ASP A 152 9.52 -8.54 3.58
N ASN A 153 8.76 -9.53 4.03
CA ASN A 153 8.51 -9.76 5.43
C ASN A 153 8.79 -11.24 5.72
N ASN A 154 9.94 -11.50 6.27
CA ASN A 154 10.36 -12.83 6.65
C ASN A 154 10.88 -12.81 8.10
N TRP A 155 10.02 -13.13 9.03
CA TRP A 155 10.24 -13.10 10.46
C TRP A 155 11.43 -13.95 10.96
N GLU A 156 11.91 -14.88 10.14
CA GLU A 156 12.75 -15.94 10.68
C GLU A 156 14.24 -15.75 10.37
N ARG A 157 14.63 -15.11 9.25
CA ARG A 157 16.04 -15.19 8.78
C ARG A 157 16.57 -14.03 7.94
N PHE A 158 15.77 -13.03 7.58
CA PHE A 158 16.20 -11.90 6.73
C PHE A 158 15.73 -10.57 7.29
N PRO A 159 16.39 -9.47 6.88
CA PRO A 159 15.91 -8.15 7.22
C PRO A 159 14.45 -7.99 6.82
N ASP A 160 13.66 -7.49 7.75
CA ASP A 160 12.30 -7.09 7.55
C ASP A 160 12.24 -5.82 6.70
N HIS A 161 11.14 -5.59 5.98
CA HIS A 161 10.92 -4.40 5.17
C HIS A 161 11.98 -4.09 4.10
N LEU A 162 12.67 -5.10 3.57
CA LEU A 162 13.57 -4.90 2.45
C LEU A 162 12.76 -4.70 1.15
N GLY A 163 12.72 -3.47 0.66
CA GLY A 163 12.04 -3.10 -0.57
C GLY A 163 12.72 -3.65 -1.82
N VAL A 164 11.90 -3.94 -2.83
CA VAL A 164 12.37 -4.35 -4.16
C VAL A 164 12.11 -3.22 -5.15
N TYR A 165 13.16 -2.79 -5.83
CA TYR A 165 13.03 -1.81 -6.88
C TYR A 165 12.53 -2.47 -8.17
N HIS A 166 11.52 -1.89 -8.80
CA HIS A 166 10.95 -2.33 -10.06
C HIS A 166 11.06 -1.24 -11.12
N ASP A 167 11.31 -1.62 -12.37
CA ASP A 167 11.55 -0.69 -13.48
C ASP A 167 10.37 0.26 -13.74
N PHE A 168 9.15 -0.16 -13.44
CA PHE A 168 7.96 0.69 -13.60
C PHE A 168 7.92 1.90 -12.63
N TYR A 169 8.74 1.92 -11.59
CA TYR A 169 8.89 3.12 -10.74
C TYR A 169 9.60 4.28 -11.45
N ASN A 170 10.30 4.00 -12.56
CA ASN A 170 10.96 5.01 -13.39
C ASN A 170 10.06 5.69 -14.42
N ILE A 171 8.79 5.28 -14.54
CA ILE A 171 7.89 5.84 -15.54
C ILE A 171 7.55 7.28 -15.11
N ASP A 172 8.07 8.26 -15.88
CA ASP A 172 7.77 9.67 -15.66
C ASP A 172 6.40 10.01 -16.24
N LEU A 173 5.42 10.18 -15.39
CA LEU A 173 4.06 10.59 -15.75
C LEU A 173 3.81 12.10 -15.51
N GLY A 174 4.80 12.82 -14.99
CA GLY A 174 4.62 14.21 -14.57
C GLY A 174 3.74 14.33 -13.31
N LYS A 175 3.16 15.52 -13.11
CA LYS A 175 2.29 15.80 -11.96
C LYS A 175 0.90 15.23 -12.17
N ALA A 176 0.23 14.88 -11.07
CA ALA A 176 -1.18 14.52 -11.08
C ALA A 176 -2.02 15.74 -11.50
N ILE A 177 -2.91 15.56 -12.48
CA ILE A 177 -3.84 16.59 -12.99
C ILE A 177 -5.31 16.30 -12.63
N SER A 178 -5.56 15.22 -11.89
CA SER A 178 -6.87 14.89 -11.32
C SER A 178 -6.71 14.21 -9.97
N ASN A 179 -7.78 14.19 -9.20
CA ASN A 179 -7.93 13.22 -8.11
C ASN A 179 -8.17 11.81 -8.68
N GLY A 180 -8.09 10.81 -7.84
CA GLY A 180 -8.52 9.45 -8.18
C GLY A 180 -10.00 9.42 -8.56
N VAL A 181 -10.32 8.73 -9.63
CA VAL A 181 -11.70 8.56 -10.15
C VAL A 181 -12.06 7.10 -10.06
N GLU A 182 -12.98 6.78 -9.16
CA GLU A 182 -13.57 5.45 -9.07
C GLU A 182 -14.61 5.26 -10.19
N ILE A 183 -14.48 4.19 -10.95
CA ILE A 183 -15.43 3.83 -12.03
C ILE A 183 -16.48 2.88 -11.49
N THR A 184 -16.03 1.91 -10.71
CA THR A 184 -16.84 0.96 -9.96
C THR A 184 -16.00 0.45 -8.80
N GLU A 185 -16.61 -0.22 -7.85
CA GLU A 185 -15.89 -0.82 -6.72
C GLU A 185 -14.70 -1.66 -7.21
N GLY A 186 -13.51 -1.31 -6.72
CA GLY A 186 -12.27 -2.00 -7.07
C GLY A 186 -11.64 -1.66 -8.41
N LEU A 187 -12.18 -0.67 -9.15
CA LEU A 187 -11.61 -0.16 -10.39
C LEU A 187 -11.55 1.37 -10.33
N ALA A 188 -10.36 1.94 -10.37
CA ALA A 188 -10.17 3.39 -10.40
C ALA A 188 -8.94 3.79 -11.23
N TYR A 189 -8.86 5.07 -11.56
CA TYR A 189 -7.71 5.67 -12.24
C TYR A 189 -7.44 7.09 -11.76
N LYS A 190 -6.22 7.59 -12.02
CA LYS A 190 -5.81 8.97 -11.81
C LYS A 190 -5.04 9.46 -13.03
N LYS A 191 -5.35 10.68 -13.49
CA LYS A 191 -4.66 11.29 -14.63
C LYS A 191 -3.44 12.07 -14.19
N TYR A 192 -2.43 12.03 -15.01
CA TYR A 192 -1.17 12.74 -14.91
C TYR A 192 -0.90 13.52 -16.19
N GLU A 193 0.05 14.46 -16.16
CA GLU A 193 0.40 15.32 -17.31
C GLU A 193 0.78 14.51 -18.56
N LYS A 194 1.42 13.34 -18.39
CA LYS A 194 1.95 12.49 -19.47
C LYS A 194 1.27 11.13 -19.56
N GLY A 195 0.12 10.96 -18.91
CA GLY A 195 -0.55 9.67 -18.95
C GLY A 195 -1.53 9.42 -17.81
N LEU A 196 -1.64 8.16 -17.41
CA LEU A 196 -2.51 7.76 -16.31
C LEU A 196 -1.98 6.53 -15.57
N ILE A 197 -2.43 6.40 -14.33
CA ILE A 197 -2.32 5.18 -13.54
C ILE A 197 -3.74 4.65 -13.30
N ALA A 198 -3.93 3.33 -13.44
CA ALA A 198 -5.19 2.69 -13.07
C ALA A 198 -4.93 1.38 -12.34
N TYR A 199 -5.89 0.98 -11.50
CA TYR A 199 -5.88 -0.33 -10.86
C TYR A 199 -7.25 -1.00 -10.96
N ASN A 200 -7.21 -2.33 -10.94
CA ASN A 200 -8.38 -3.19 -10.88
C ASN A 200 -8.09 -4.35 -9.92
N HIS A 201 -8.70 -4.36 -8.75
CA HIS A 201 -8.53 -5.47 -7.81
C HIS A 201 -9.69 -6.49 -7.86
N THR A 202 -10.53 -6.42 -8.89
CA THR A 202 -11.61 -7.37 -9.10
C THR A 202 -11.14 -8.63 -9.86
N LYS A 203 -12.04 -9.59 -10.05
CA LYS A 203 -11.80 -10.81 -10.84
C LYS A 203 -12.07 -10.63 -12.33
N PHE A 204 -12.58 -9.46 -12.74
CA PHE A 204 -13.02 -9.19 -14.11
C PHE A 204 -12.04 -8.25 -14.80
N LYS A 205 -11.98 -8.37 -16.14
CA LYS A 205 -11.29 -7.42 -17.00
C LYS A 205 -12.21 -6.26 -17.31
N TYR A 206 -11.68 -5.04 -17.33
CA TYR A 206 -12.41 -3.82 -17.66
C TYR A 206 -11.73 -3.04 -18.79
N ILE A 207 -12.52 -2.26 -19.51
CA ILE A 207 -12.04 -1.28 -20.49
C ILE A 207 -12.55 0.09 -20.06
N ILE A 208 -11.63 0.94 -19.64
CA ILE A 208 -11.91 2.34 -19.32
C ILE A 208 -11.99 3.11 -20.65
N LYS A 209 -13.12 3.79 -20.89
CA LYS A 209 -13.32 4.61 -22.08
C LYS A 209 -13.29 6.08 -21.70
N PHE A 210 -12.43 6.86 -22.34
CA PHE A 210 -12.31 8.29 -22.12
C PHE A 210 -13.07 9.08 -23.18
N LYS A 211 -13.41 10.36 -22.87
CA LYS A 211 -14.19 11.23 -23.78
C LYS A 211 -13.47 11.52 -25.10
N ASP A 212 -12.15 11.51 -25.11
CA ASP A 212 -11.29 11.67 -26.29
C ASP A 212 -11.21 10.43 -27.19
N GLY A 213 -11.94 9.36 -26.84
CA GLY A 213 -11.95 8.09 -27.56
C GLY A 213 -10.86 7.09 -27.11
N LYS A 214 -9.93 7.50 -26.28
CA LYS A 214 -8.90 6.61 -25.71
C LYS A 214 -9.56 5.48 -24.91
N LYS A 215 -9.03 4.27 -25.08
CA LYS A 215 -9.47 3.08 -24.36
C LYS A 215 -8.26 2.48 -23.63
N VAL A 216 -8.45 2.14 -22.38
CA VAL A 216 -7.41 1.52 -21.55
C VAL A 216 -7.98 0.23 -20.94
N GLU A 217 -7.34 -0.88 -21.25
CA GLU A 217 -7.69 -2.18 -20.68
C GLU A 217 -6.96 -2.39 -19.36
N VAL A 218 -7.70 -2.87 -18.35
CA VAL A 218 -7.14 -3.23 -17.03
C VAL A 218 -7.61 -4.63 -16.67
N GLY A 219 -6.68 -5.56 -16.62
CA GLY A 219 -6.94 -6.95 -16.30
C GLY A 219 -7.33 -7.17 -14.84
N PRO A 220 -7.74 -8.40 -14.47
CA PRO A 220 -8.06 -8.74 -13.09
C PRO A 220 -6.80 -8.72 -12.21
N LEU A 221 -6.93 -8.14 -11.01
CA LEU A 221 -5.83 -7.96 -10.05
C LEU A 221 -4.61 -7.30 -10.70
N GLU A 222 -4.82 -6.20 -11.42
CA GLU A 222 -3.78 -5.53 -12.20
C GLU A 222 -3.70 -4.04 -11.86
N GLY A 223 -2.46 -3.54 -11.79
CA GLY A 223 -2.13 -2.12 -11.81
C GLY A 223 -1.40 -1.79 -13.11
N ILE A 224 -1.77 -0.70 -13.74
CA ILE A 224 -1.15 -0.24 -15.00
C ILE A 224 -0.65 1.21 -14.89
N PHE A 225 0.44 1.46 -15.57
CA PHE A 225 1.07 2.77 -15.72
C PHE A 225 1.16 3.03 -17.23
N VAL A 226 0.35 3.95 -17.72
CA VAL A 226 0.26 4.28 -19.15
C VAL A 226 0.90 5.62 -19.37
N ASN A 227 1.98 5.66 -20.16
CA ASN A 227 2.59 6.90 -20.65
C ASN A 227 2.03 7.19 -22.04
N ASP A 228 1.66 8.44 -22.31
CA ASP A 228 1.07 8.90 -23.57
C ASP A 228 2.11 9.37 -24.60
N ASN A 229 3.42 9.28 -24.24
CA ASN A 229 4.54 9.59 -25.12
C ASN A 229 4.95 8.41 -25.99
#